data_d0b2d97c734266ac869bf6ed7eccc2f7
#
_entry.id   d0b2d97c734266ac869bf6ed7eccc2f7
#
_cell.length_a   1.000
_cell.length_b   1.000
_cell.length_c   1.000
_cell.angle_alpha   90.00
_cell.angle_beta   90.00
_cell.angle_gamma   90.00
#
_symmetry.space_group_name_H-M   'P 1'
#
loop_
_entity.id
_entity.type
_entity.pdbx_description
1 polymer ?
#
loop_
_entity_poly.entity_id
_entity_poly.type
_entity_poly.pdbx_seq_one_letter_code
_entity_poly.pdbx_strand_id
1 'polypeptide(L)'
;MIKKALILGVTGQDGSYMAELLLKKKYKVYGFYRKAATSNTVNIDHLINNKKIFNKNFFLIGGDLLDSNSILNAISYSKPNEIYNFADQDHVRWSFTIPSYSFSVTTLGVLNVLECIRQSKFKIKY
;
A
#
# COMPACT_ATOMS: atom_id res chain seq x y z
N MET A 1 5.68 21.54 -6.42
CA MET A 1 6.21 20.36 -5.71
C MET A 1 5.46 19.11 -6.16
N ILE A 2 6.15 18.02 -6.48
CA ILE A 2 5.52 16.77 -6.91
C ILE A 2 4.89 16.09 -5.68
N LYS A 3 3.58 15.85 -5.74
CA LYS A 3 2.88 15.11 -4.70
C LYS A 3 3.28 13.65 -4.68
N LYS A 4 3.29 13.07 -3.49
CA LYS A 4 3.64 11.66 -3.25
C LYS A 4 2.46 10.95 -2.60
N ALA A 5 2.16 9.76 -3.07
CA ALA A 5 1.13 8.91 -2.50
C ALA A 5 1.71 7.54 -2.11
N LEU A 6 1.29 7.03 -0.96
CA LEU A 6 1.52 5.67 -0.53
C LEU A 6 0.20 4.89 -0.66
N ILE A 7 0.22 3.80 -1.41
CA ILE A 7 -0.95 2.94 -1.63
C ILE A 7 -0.71 1.62 -0.90
N LEU A 8 -1.48 1.36 0.14
CA LEU A 8 -1.48 0.08 0.83
C LEU A 8 -2.39 -0.87 0.07
N GLY A 9 -1.89 -2.05 -0.28
CA GLY A 9 -2.62 -3.01 -1.11
C GLY A 9 -2.59 -2.71 -2.61
N VAL A 10 -1.48 -2.19 -3.10
CA VAL A 10 -1.31 -1.78 -4.51
C VAL A 10 -1.47 -2.93 -5.51
N THR A 11 -1.27 -4.17 -5.09
CA THR A 11 -1.41 -5.37 -5.94
C THR A 11 -2.85 -5.82 -6.13
N GLY A 12 -3.78 -5.30 -5.34
CA GLY A 12 -5.21 -5.54 -5.51
C GLY A 12 -5.80 -4.75 -6.68
N GLN A 13 -7.06 -5.04 -7.02
CA GLN A 13 -7.75 -4.39 -8.13
C GLN A 13 -7.83 -2.86 -7.93
N ASP A 14 -8.41 -2.41 -6.83
CA ASP A 14 -8.61 -0.98 -6.57
C ASP A 14 -7.29 -0.25 -6.36
N GLY A 15 -6.34 -0.87 -5.65
CA GLY A 15 -5.00 -0.31 -5.45
C GLY A 15 -4.24 -0.11 -6.77
N SER A 16 -4.35 -1.05 -7.71
CA SER A 16 -3.70 -0.95 -9.01
C SER A 16 -4.30 0.16 -9.87
N TYR A 17 -5.62 0.30 -9.90
CA TYR A 17 -6.30 1.39 -10.61
C TYR A 17 -5.97 2.75 -10.00
N MET A 18 -5.89 2.84 -8.67
CA MET A 18 -5.47 4.07 -8.00
C MET A 18 -4.02 4.43 -8.37
N ALA A 19 -3.12 3.45 -8.45
CA ALA A 19 -1.74 3.69 -8.86
C ALA A 19 -1.67 4.30 -10.28
N GLU A 20 -2.41 3.74 -11.23
CA GLU A 20 -2.49 4.26 -12.59
C GLU A 20 -3.04 5.70 -12.63
N LEU A 21 -4.14 5.95 -11.89
CA LEU A 21 -4.75 7.27 -11.82
C LEU A 21 -3.79 8.32 -11.28
N LEU A 22 -3.09 8.00 -10.19
CA LEU A 22 -2.15 8.93 -9.56
C LEU A 22 -0.90 9.17 -10.43
N LEU A 23 -0.41 8.14 -11.13
CA LEU A 23 0.68 8.30 -12.10
C LEU A 23 0.27 9.22 -13.27
N LYS A 24 -0.96 9.08 -13.79
CA LYS A 24 -1.52 10.00 -14.80
C LYS A 24 -1.59 11.44 -14.27
N LYS A 25 -1.87 11.61 -12.98
CA LYS A 25 -1.90 12.90 -12.28
C LYS A 25 -0.49 13.41 -11.88
N LYS A 26 0.57 12.79 -12.36
CA LYS A 26 1.98 13.17 -12.11
C LYS A 26 2.42 13.06 -10.65
N TYR A 27 1.80 12.19 -9.86
CA TYR A 27 2.30 11.83 -8.54
C TYR A 27 3.52 10.91 -8.64
N LYS A 28 4.37 10.93 -7.61
CA LYS A 28 5.21 9.78 -7.29
C LYS A 28 4.41 8.81 -6.44
N VAL A 29 4.28 7.58 -6.91
CA VAL A 29 3.46 6.55 -6.29
C VAL A 29 4.35 5.49 -5.66
N TYR A 30 4.10 5.22 -4.39
CA TYR A 30 4.75 4.16 -3.62
C TYR A 30 3.70 3.10 -3.32
N GLY A 31 3.88 1.90 -3.87
CA GLY A 31 2.98 0.78 -3.66
C GLY A 31 3.49 -0.12 -2.55
N PHE A 32 2.71 -0.23 -1.48
CA PHE A 32 2.97 -1.15 -0.38
C PHE A 32 2.20 -2.44 -0.62
N TYR A 33 2.89 -3.57 -0.57
CA TYR A 33 2.32 -4.88 -0.83
C TYR A 33 2.85 -5.94 0.12
N ARG A 34 2.02 -6.93 0.42
CA ARG A 34 2.45 -8.11 1.18
C ARG A 34 3.18 -9.06 0.25
N LYS A 35 4.41 -9.42 0.62
CA LYS A 35 5.18 -10.43 -0.10
C LYS A 35 4.51 -11.79 0.03
N ALA A 36 4.35 -12.51 -1.07
CA ALA A 36 3.80 -13.85 -1.13
C ALA A 36 4.82 -14.83 -1.72
N ALA A 37 4.65 -16.12 -1.46
CA ALA A 37 5.50 -17.17 -2.01
C ALA A 37 5.38 -17.28 -3.54
N THR A 38 4.19 -16.98 -4.07
CA THR A 38 3.92 -16.86 -5.51
C THR A 38 3.74 -15.40 -5.89
N SER A 39 3.96 -15.07 -7.17
CA SER A 39 3.76 -13.70 -7.64
C SER A 39 2.30 -13.26 -7.41
N ASN A 40 2.12 -12.07 -6.85
CA ASN A 40 0.83 -11.43 -6.64
C ASN A 40 0.79 -10.03 -7.29
N THR A 41 1.61 -9.80 -8.31
CA THR A 41 1.80 -8.48 -8.94
C THR A 41 1.08 -8.32 -10.27
N VAL A 42 0.30 -9.33 -10.70
CA VAL A 42 -0.32 -9.39 -12.04
C VAL A 42 -1.06 -8.10 -12.42
N ASN A 43 -1.75 -7.46 -11.47
CA ASN A 43 -2.49 -6.21 -11.73
C ASN A 43 -1.58 -4.99 -11.97
N ILE A 44 -0.31 -5.06 -11.58
CA ILE A 44 0.66 -3.97 -11.70
C ILE A 44 1.89 -4.32 -12.53
N ASP A 45 1.94 -5.51 -13.13
CA ASP A 45 3.09 -5.96 -13.94
C ASP A 45 3.41 -4.99 -15.08
N HIS A 46 2.38 -4.40 -15.70
CA HIS A 46 2.57 -3.39 -16.75
C HIS A 46 3.27 -2.12 -16.23
N LEU A 47 3.11 -1.76 -14.94
CA LEU A 47 3.82 -0.65 -14.31
C LEU A 47 5.26 -1.04 -13.96
N ILE A 48 5.45 -2.27 -13.47
CA ILE A 48 6.77 -2.81 -13.12
C ILE A 48 7.66 -2.94 -14.36
N ASN A 49 7.09 -3.45 -15.45
CA ASN A 49 7.81 -3.66 -16.71
C ASN A 49 8.08 -2.37 -17.49
N ASN A 50 7.47 -1.27 -17.10
CA ASN A 50 7.66 0.02 -17.75
C ASN A 50 8.90 0.75 -17.20
N LYS A 51 10.03 0.61 -17.87
CA LYS A 51 11.32 1.23 -17.50
C LYS A 51 11.29 2.76 -17.42
N LYS A 52 10.27 3.42 -18.00
CA LYS A 52 10.10 4.88 -17.90
C LYS A 52 9.43 5.31 -16.60
N ILE A 53 8.74 4.38 -15.94
CA ILE A 53 7.93 4.64 -14.74
C ILE A 53 8.54 3.95 -13.52
N PHE A 54 8.90 2.67 -13.64
CA PHE A 54 9.40 1.88 -12.52
C PHE A 54 10.72 2.43 -11.98
N ASN A 55 10.83 2.52 -10.66
CA ASN A 55 11.93 3.14 -9.91
C ASN A 55 12.22 4.63 -10.26
N LYS A 56 11.27 5.31 -10.91
CA LYS A 56 11.33 6.76 -11.19
C LYS A 56 10.12 7.49 -10.61
N ASN A 57 8.92 7.01 -10.95
CA ASN A 57 7.65 7.57 -10.48
C ASN A 57 6.76 6.53 -9.79
N PHE A 58 7.04 5.24 -9.96
CA PHE A 58 6.39 4.12 -9.31
C PHE A 58 7.43 3.27 -8.59
N PHE A 59 7.23 3.05 -7.29
CA PHE A 59 8.13 2.32 -6.40
C PHE A 59 7.34 1.25 -5.65
N LEU A 60 7.96 0.11 -5.37
CA LEU A 60 7.36 -0.96 -4.59
C LEU A 60 8.06 -1.11 -3.23
N ILE A 61 7.27 -1.28 -2.19
CA ILE A 61 7.72 -1.47 -0.81
C ILE A 61 7.02 -2.70 -0.25
N GLY A 62 7.79 -3.70 0.15
CA GLY A 62 7.26 -4.89 0.81
C GLY A 62 6.99 -4.64 2.29
N GLY A 63 5.88 -5.18 2.80
CA GLY A 63 5.54 -5.12 4.21
C GLY A 63 4.22 -5.83 4.50
N ASP A 64 3.69 -5.63 5.69
CA ASP A 64 2.42 -6.22 6.14
C ASP A 64 1.70 -5.22 7.07
N LEU A 65 0.36 -5.15 6.98
CA LEU A 65 -0.46 -4.31 7.87
C LEU A 65 -0.34 -4.69 9.34
N LEU A 66 -0.02 -5.95 9.63
CA LEU A 66 0.17 -6.43 11.01
C LEU A 66 1.59 -6.15 11.55
N ASP A 67 2.49 -5.67 10.70
CA ASP A 67 3.84 -5.24 11.08
C ASP A 67 3.95 -3.71 11.01
N SER A 68 3.77 -3.05 12.15
CA SER A 68 3.85 -1.60 12.26
C SER A 68 5.23 -1.03 11.86
N ASN A 69 6.31 -1.78 12.06
CA ASN A 69 7.64 -1.36 11.63
C ASN A 69 7.74 -1.23 10.11
N SER A 70 7.16 -2.19 9.36
CA SER A 70 7.15 -2.13 7.90
C SER A 70 6.35 -0.93 7.39
N ILE A 71 5.23 -0.60 8.06
CA ILE A 71 4.41 0.59 7.74
C ILE A 71 5.20 1.88 8.02
N LEU A 72 5.81 1.97 9.19
CA LEU A 72 6.59 3.14 9.59
C LEU A 72 7.78 3.38 8.64
N ASN A 73 8.46 2.31 8.23
CA ASN A 73 9.54 2.36 7.25
C ASN A 73 9.02 2.84 5.89
N ALA A 74 7.86 2.36 5.44
CA ALA A 74 7.25 2.78 4.20
C ALA A 74 6.88 4.28 4.21
N ILE A 75 6.31 4.76 5.32
CA ILE A 75 6.00 6.20 5.51
C ILE A 75 7.29 7.03 5.53
N SER A 76 8.31 6.59 6.25
CA SER A 76 9.59 7.30 6.37
C SER A 76 10.33 7.39 5.04
N TYR A 77 10.29 6.32 4.25
CA TYR A 77 10.93 6.25 2.93
C TYR A 77 10.19 7.09 1.88
N SER A 78 8.87 6.93 1.80
CA SER A 78 8.06 7.61 0.79
C SER A 78 7.81 9.08 1.12
N LYS A 79 7.70 9.43 2.42
CA LYS A 79 7.28 10.76 2.92
C LYS A 79 6.03 11.23 2.16
N PRO A 80 4.91 10.51 2.27
CA PRO A 80 3.76 10.72 1.42
C PRO A 80 2.99 11.96 1.86
N ASN A 81 2.34 12.64 0.91
CA ASN A 81 1.32 13.64 1.19
C ASN A 81 -0.05 12.99 1.48
N GLU A 82 -0.27 11.83 0.86
CA GLU A 82 -1.54 11.12 0.89
C GLU A 82 -1.29 9.61 1.02
N ILE A 83 -2.09 8.94 1.87
CA ILE A 83 -2.10 7.48 1.99
C ILE A 83 -3.48 6.99 1.58
N TYR A 84 -3.52 5.98 0.71
CA TYR A 84 -4.72 5.29 0.29
C TYR A 84 -4.64 3.84 0.77
N ASN A 85 -5.60 3.41 1.58
CA ASN A 85 -5.62 2.07 2.13
C ASN A 85 -6.66 1.20 1.44
N PHE A 86 -6.20 0.29 0.59
CA PHE A 86 -6.97 -0.77 -0.05
C PHE A 86 -6.54 -2.16 0.45
N ALA A 87 -5.64 -2.20 1.42
CA ALA A 87 -5.16 -3.45 1.97
C ALA A 87 -6.13 -3.97 3.03
N ASP A 88 -6.64 -5.16 2.81
CA ASP A 88 -7.52 -5.86 3.73
C ASP A 88 -7.48 -7.37 3.45
N GLN A 89 -8.11 -8.16 4.32
CA GLN A 89 -8.54 -9.52 4.05
C GLN A 89 -10.06 -9.49 3.80
N ASP A 90 -10.46 -9.21 2.57
CA ASP A 90 -11.84 -8.99 2.15
C ASP A 90 -12.52 -10.22 1.52
N HIS A 91 -11.82 -11.36 1.44
CA HIS A 91 -12.37 -12.58 0.88
C HIS A 91 -13.42 -13.18 1.84
N VAL A 92 -14.69 -13.06 1.48
CA VAL A 92 -15.84 -13.43 2.32
C VAL A 92 -15.72 -14.86 2.87
N ARG A 93 -15.47 -15.86 2.01
CA ARG A 93 -15.37 -17.25 2.47
C ARG A 93 -14.25 -17.46 3.49
N TRP A 94 -13.10 -16.81 3.29
CA TRP A 94 -11.98 -16.93 4.21
C TRP A 94 -12.26 -16.31 5.57
N SER A 95 -13.11 -15.29 5.64
CA SER A 95 -13.48 -14.68 6.92
C SER A 95 -14.17 -15.67 7.85
N PHE A 96 -14.86 -16.68 7.31
CA PHE A 96 -15.44 -17.77 8.08
C PHE A 96 -14.41 -18.85 8.47
N THR A 97 -13.41 -19.08 7.62
CA THR A 97 -12.39 -20.11 7.84
C THR A 97 -11.27 -19.63 8.76
N ILE A 98 -10.88 -18.35 8.63
CA ILE A 98 -9.78 -17.71 9.39
C ILE A 98 -10.25 -16.39 10.00
N PRO A 99 -11.28 -16.42 10.89
CA PRO A 99 -11.92 -15.19 11.38
C PRO A 99 -10.95 -14.29 12.17
N SER A 100 -10.08 -14.87 12.99
CA SER A 100 -9.12 -14.12 13.79
C SER A 100 -8.12 -13.34 12.92
N TYR A 101 -7.63 -13.95 11.85
CA TYR A 101 -6.75 -13.29 10.90
C TYR A 101 -7.48 -12.16 10.17
N SER A 102 -8.69 -12.44 9.68
CA SER A 102 -9.52 -11.44 8.99
C SER A 102 -9.79 -10.23 9.89
N PHE A 103 -10.21 -10.47 11.14
CA PHE A 103 -10.41 -9.41 12.13
C PHE A 103 -9.11 -8.62 12.40
N SER A 104 -8.00 -9.31 12.57
CA SER A 104 -6.72 -8.65 12.85
C SER A 104 -6.29 -7.74 11.70
N VAL A 105 -6.35 -8.19 10.45
CA VAL A 105 -5.98 -7.38 9.29
C VAL A 105 -6.89 -6.17 9.15
N THR A 106 -8.20 -6.37 9.23
CA THR A 106 -9.20 -5.30 9.05
C THR A 106 -9.14 -4.29 10.20
N THR A 107 -8.96 -4.72 11.43
CA THR A 107 -9.03 -3.86 12.62
C THR A 107 -7.66 -3.36 13.06
N LEU A 108 -6.77 -4.30 13.45
CA LEU A 108 -5.43 -3.93 13.92
C LEU A 108 -4.57 -3.36 12.81
N GLY A 109 -4.75 -3.82 11.58
CA GLY A 109 -4.05 -3.27 10.41
C GLY A 109 -4.33 -1.78 10.22
N VAL A 110 -5.60 -1.37 10.32
CA VAL A 110 -5.99 0.06 10.24
C VAL A 110 -5.44 0.84 11.43
N LEU A 111 -5.54 0.29 12.64
CA LEU A 111 -4.98 0.92 13.85
C LEU A 111 -3.48 1.14 13.69
N ASN A 112 -2.73 0.15 13.21
CA ASN A 112 -1.29 0.27 12.97
C ASN A 112 -0.97 1.42 11.99
N VAL A 113 -1.73 1.54 10.91
CA VAL A 113 -1.55 2.63 9.95
C VAL A 113 -1.78 3.99 10.60
N LEU A 114 -2.88 4.16 11.33
CA LEU A 114 -3.23 5.41 12.01
C LEU A 114 -2.18 5.78 13.07
N GLU A 115 -1.70 4.81 13.86
CA GLU A 115 -0.64 5.04 14.84
C GLU A 115 0.69 5.41 14.19
N CYS A 116 1.06 4.77 13.08
CA CYS A 116 2.26 5.13 12.33
C CYS A 116 2.16 6.55 11.74
N ILE A 117 0.98 6.95 11.25
CA ILE A 117 0.73 8.33 10.79
C ILE A 117 0.86 9.31 11.97
N ARG A 118 0.24 9.01 13.11
CA ARG A 118 0.32 9.86 14.31
C ARG A 118 1.74 10.04 14.81
N GLN A 119 2.55 8.98 14.76
CA GLN A 119 3.96 9.02 15.17
C GLN A 119 4.86 9.69 14.12
N SER A 120 4.42 9.75 12.86
CA SER A 120 5.19 10.37 11.80
C SER A 120 5.25 11.89 12.01
N LYS A 121 6.36 12.50 11.54
CA LYS A 121 6.51 13.97 11.56
C LYS A 121 5.92 14.63 10.31
N PHE A 122 5.23 13.86 9.48
CA PHE A 122 4.70 14.33 8.20
C PHE A 122 3.22 14.67 8.31
N LYS A 123 2.80 15.73 7.61
CA LYS A 123 1.38 16.04 7.45
C LYS A 123 0.82 15.17 6.33
N ILE A 124 0.09 14.13 6.69
CA ILE A 124 -0.43 13.10 5.78
C ILE A 124 -1.96 13.15 5.79
N LYS A 125 -2.56 13.07 4.60
CA LYS A 125 -3.99 12.80 4.44
C LYS A 125 -4.20 11.28 4.31
N TYR A 126 -5.17 10.74 5.05
CA TYR A 126 -5.53 9.32 5.05
C TYR A 126 -7.00 9.14 4.71
#